data_5b4e568ecbd3b206e9f336902829759b
#
_entry.id   5b4e568ecbd3b206e9f336902829759b
#
_cell.length_a   1.000
_cell.length_b   1.000
_cell.length_c   1.000
_cell.angle_alpha   90.00
_cell.angle_beta   90.00
_cell.angle_gamma   90.00
#
_symmetry.space_group_name_H-M   'P 1'
#
loop_
_entity.id
_entity.type
_entity.pdbx_description
1 polymer ?
#
loop_
_entity_poly.entity_id
_entity_poly.type
_entity_poly.pdbx_seq_one_letter_code
_entity_poly.pdbx_strand_id
1 'polypeptide(L)'
;MELEGTRLGSRNHGGLKEIKVRKETEEEEEPLSPMARMFHEPQSNVYCIGIMGFKSPIDPQIFKANWLHTVVKHPRFSSVQVADGGEMKWVKTKVDIDNHVIVPMVDQDQYHMDMAASDKFVQDYVANLTKTQISTSIPMWDCHILNLKTSDAESTLIIRVHHSLGDGTFLTSLILSCSDTLPSYPAKRESAPAGAGWFWSPLMLTWNTFVDIWMCVATAYFLKDTETPLKAASSSVAFTCRRIVRRTFCLDDVKLVKNATNTTVNDVMLAVTQAGLSRYLNRKYGEAKSDNGEARELENYLPLHTRLTATLFINIRSSRQIYTLEEIVKKKSKAEWGNKIGYVLFPFKIALKDNPLDYLKDAKSTMDRKKATLEAKFRMFMAKENNYWQLASFPLTTMWFSNVAGPQEQISLFDNQVTSISMSLYGQPVALTIHIINYEKKISMVLSVDDNIIPDPYELCDDFEEALKLLKASILKKLSNSSRL
;
A
#
# COMPACT_ATOMS: atom_id res chain seq x y z
N MET A 1 -11.70 75.74 64.59
CA MET A 1 -12.60 74.59 64.72
C MET A 1 -12.56 73.92 63.38
N GLU A 2 -11.69 72.92 63.34
CA GLU A 2 -11.26 72.18 62.14
C GLU A 2 -12.33 71.23 61.71
N LEU A 3 -12.53 71.08 60.40
CA LEU A 3 -13.27 69.99 59.79
C LEU A 3 -12.34 69.29 58.80
N GLU A 4 -11.99 68.10 59.17
CA GLU A 4 -11.19 67.15 58.43
C GLU A 4 -11.83 66.79 57.09
N GLY A 5 -11.08 66.88 56.00
CA GLY A 5 -11.44 66.38 54.68
C GLY A 5 -11.06 64.94 54.49
N THR A 6 -12.07 64.12 54.30
CA THR A 6 -11.93 62.70 53.98
C THR A 6 -11.49 62.50 52.50
N ARG A 7 -10.28 62.01 52.30
CA ARG A 7 -9.79 61.55 50.96
C ARG A 7 -10.47 60.26 50.53
N LEU A 8 -11.20 60.31 49.42
CA LEU A 8 -11.70 59.15 48.72
C LEU A 8 -10.53 58.38 48.07
N GLY A 9 -10.33 57.14 48.58
CA GLY A 9 -9.32 56.23 48.05
C GLY A 9 -9.72 55.68 46.66
N SER A 10 -8.79 55.80 45.73
CA SER A 10 -8.82 55.21 44.39
C SER A 10 -8.95 53.69 44.53
N ARG A 11 -10.03 53.11 44.00
CA ARG A 11 -10.17 51.68 43.80
C ARG A 11 -9.25 51.24 42.65
N ASN A 12 -8.19 50.55 43.01
CA ASN A 12 -7.41 49.77 42.05
C ASN A 12 -8.29 48.71 41.41
N HIS A 13 -8.43 48.78 40.13
CA HIS A 13 -8.93 47.68 39.30
C HIS A 13 -7.92 46.55 39.43
N GLY A 14 -8.28 45.49 40.15
CA GLY A 14 -7.53 44.25 40.18
C GLY A 14 -7.48 43.65 38.80
N GLY A 15 -6.29 43.65 38.17
CA GLY A 15 -6.02 42.94 36.96
C GLY A 15 -6.37 41.47 37.17
N LEU A 16 -7.17 40.93 36.27
CA LEU A 16 -7.38 39.50 36.15
C LEU A 16 -6.00 38.83 36.02
N LYS A 17 -5.56 38.14 37.07
CA LYS A 17 -4.42 37.23 36.97
C LYS A 17 -4.81 36.17 35.98
N GLU A 18 -4.15 36.17 34.81
CA GLU A 18 -4.14 35.02 33.92
C GLU A 18 -3.84 33.77 34.77
N ILE A 19 -4.83 32.93 34.94
CA ILE A 19 -4.65 31.60 35.45
C ILE A 19 -3.89 30.84 34.37
N LYS A 20 -2.56 30.83 34.48
CA LYS A 20 -1.76 29.84 33.72
C LYS A 20 -2.25 28.48 34.16
N VAL A 21 -3.15 27.90 33.38
CA VAL A 21 -3.47 26.47 33.44
C VAL A 21 -2.12 25.79 33.25
N ARG A 22 -1.60 25.21 34.31
CA ARG A 22 -0.42 24.36 34.27
C ARG A 22 -0.76 23.25 33.28
N LYS A 23 -0.15 23.29 32.07
CA LYS A 23 -0.20 22.19 31.13
C LYS A 23 0.25 20.95 31.92
N GLU A 24 -0.67 20.07 32.22
CA GLU A 24 -0.36 18.75 32.73
C GLU A 24 0.51 18.08 31.68
N THR A 25 1.76 17.81 32.05
CA THR A 25 2.78 17.08 31.31
C THR A 25 2.87 17.50 29.84
N GLU A 26 3.97 18.16 29.47
CA GLU A 26 4.41 18.31 28.08
C GLU A 26 4.53 16.92 27.47
N GLU A 27 3.43 16.41 26.89
CA GLU A 27 3.52 15.30 25.93
C GLU A 27 4.28 15.91 24.76
N GLU A 28 5.53 15.49 24.58
CA GLU A 28 6.43 15.93 23.52
C GLU A 28 5.70 15.83 22.19
N GLU A 29 5.44 16.99 21.56
CA GLU A 29 4.90 17.06 20.22
C GLU A 29 5.90 16.38 19.28
N GLU A 30 5.55 15.25 18.67
CA GLU A 30 6.43 14.52 17.78
C GLU A 30 6.31 15.10 16.36
N PRO A 31 7.40 15.57 15.72
CA PRO A 31 7.34 16.03 14.34
C PRO A 31 7.02 14.88 13.39
N LEU A 32 6.30 15.16 12.29
CA LEU A 32 6.07 14.17 11.25
C LEU A 32 7.39 13.75 10.61
N SER A 33 7.55 12.45 10.38
CA SER A 33 8.69 11.95 9.62
C SER A 33 8.68 12.52 8.18
N PRO A 34 9.82 12.67 7.52
CA PRO A 34 9.87 13.17 6.15
C PRO A 34 8.98 12.42 5.17
N MET A 35 8.93 11.09 5.28
CA MET A 35 8.01 10.27 4.47
C MET A 35 6.54 10.55 4.79
N ALA A 36 6.19 10.78 6.07
CA ALA A 36 4.82 11.15 6.44
C ALA A 36 4.42 12.51 5.87
N ARG A 37 5.34 13.49 5.86
CA ARG A 37 5.10 14.82 5.25
C ARG A 37 4.85 14.72 3.74
N MET A 38 5.61 13.88 3.05
CA MET A 38 5.48 13.70 1.60
C MET A 38 4.08 13.25 1.20
N PHE A 39 3.38 12.50 2.05
CA PHE A 39 2.00 12.10 1.79
C PHE A 39 0.97 13.22 2.00
N HIS A 40 1.36 14.41 2.44
CA HIS A 40 0.51 15.62 2.49
C HIS A 40 0.68 16.53 1.27
N GLU A 41 1.65 16.25 0.41
CA GLU A 41 1.82 17.03 -0.81
C GLU A 41 0.61 16.81 -1.75
N PRO A 42 0.13 17.85 -2.45
CA PRO A 42 -1.06 17.75 -3.30
C PRO A 42 -1.00 16.62 -4.34
N GLN A 43 0.21 16.29 -4.81
CA GLN A 43 0.44 15.24 -5.81
C GLN A 43 0.62 13.85 -5.21
N SER A 44 0.66 13.72 -3.89
CA SER A 44 0.89 12.47 -3.18
C SER A 44 0.07 12.36 -1.89
N ASN A 45 -1.09 12.98 -1.84
CA ASN A 45 -2.05 12.85 -0.74
C ASN A 45 -2.74 11.48 -0.83
N VAL A 46 -2.08 10.48 -0.26
CA VAL A 46 -2.38 9.06 -0.46
C VAL A 46 -2.99 8.45 0.79
N TYR A 47 -3.99 7.63 0.59
CA TYR A 47 -4.67 6.85 1.61
C TYR A 47 -4.48 5.36 1.37
N CYS A 48 -4.23 4.63 2.45
CA CYS A 48 -4.33 3.17 2.47
C CYS A 48 -5.80 2.77 2.65
N ILE A 49 -6.23 1.75 1.93
CA ILE A 49 -7.53 1.12 2.11
C ILE A 49 -7.35 -0.38 2.29
N GLY A 50 -7.80 -0.89 3.43
CA GLY A 50 -7.85 -2.31 3.75
C GLY A 50 -9.29 -2.81 3.65
N ILE A 51 -9.48 -3.99 3.08
CA ILE A 51 -10.79 -4.64 2.95
C ILE A 51 -10.63 -6.05 3.52
N MET A 52 -11.40 -6.33 4.57
CA MET A 52 -11.36 -7.60 5.29
C MET A 52 -12.75 -8.24 5.31
N GLY A 53 -12.83 -9.47 4.83
CA GLY A 53 -14.04 -10.28 4.94
C GLY A 53 -14.08 -11.05 6.27
N PHE A 54 -15.27 -11.27 6.81
CA PHE A 54 -15.49 -12.01 8.04
C PHE A 54 -16.53 -13.12 7.85
N LYS A 55 -16.41 -14.17 8.65
CA LYS A 55 -17.27 -15.36 8.59
C LYS A 55 -18.63 -15.14 9.22
N SER A 56 -18.79 -14.12 10.06
CA SER A 56 -20.04 -13.76 10.72
C SER A 56 -20.26 -12.25 10.66
N PRO A 57 -21.50 -11.76 10.85
CA PRO A 57 -21.77 -10.33 10.98
C PRO A 57 -20.92 -9.70 12.09
N ILE A 58 -20.49 -8.47 11.89
CA ILE A 58 -19.72 -7.70 12.87
C ILE A 58 -20.71 -6.93 13.74
N ASP A 59 -20.65 -7.14 15.08
CA ASP A 59 -21.38 -6.29 16.02
C ASP A 59 -20.65 -4.94 16.13
N PRO A 60 -21.30 -3.81 15.72
CA PRO A 60 -20.65 -2.51 15.74
C PRO A 60 -20.26 -2.02 17.15
N GLN A 61 -21.01 -2.41 18.20
CA GLN A 61 -20.74 -1.95 19.56
C GLN A 61 -19.53 -2.69 20.13
N ILE A 62 -19.46 -3.99 19.92
CA ILE A 62 -18.29 -4.81 20.29
C ILE A 62 -17.05 -4.34 19.52
N PHE A 63 -17.18 -4.09 18.21
CA PHE A 63 -16.08 -3.59 17.39
C PHE A 63 -15.57 -2.23 17.89
N LYS A 64 -16.46 -1.25 18.12
CA LYS A 64 -16.10 0.08 18.63
C LYS A 64 -15.36 0.00 19.96
N ALA A 65 -15.88 -0.80 20.90
CA ALA A 65 -15.27 -0.98 22.22
C ALA A 65 -13.85 -1.57 22.10
N ASN A 66 -13.69 -2.64 21.35
CA ASN A 66 -12.38 -3.27 21.14
C ASN A 66 -11.41 -2.36 20.38
N TRP A 67 -11.88 -1.64 19.35
CA TRP A 67 -11.03 -0.72 18.58
C TRP A 67 -10.48 0.42 19.43
N LEU A 68 -11.29 0.97 20.34
CA LEU A 68 -10.86 1.96 21.34
C LEU A 68 -9.79 1.41 22.29
N HIS A 69 -9.92 0.15 22.69
CA HIS A 69 -8.97 -0.49 23.61
C HIS A 69 -7.72 -1.03 22.92
N THR A 70 -7.66 -1.02 21.60
CA THR A 70 -6.55 -1.55 20.79
C THR A 70 -5.93 -0.47 19.92
N VAL A 71 -6.38 -0.33 18.68
CA VAL A 71 -5.79 0.54 17.66
C VAL A 71 -5.73 2.01 18.10
N VAL A 72 -6.78 2.52 18.73
CA VAL A 72 -6.85 3.92 19.18
C VAL A 72 -5.86 4.23 20.31
N LYS A 73 -5.37 3.22 21.04
CA LYS A 73 -4.27 3.43 22.01
C LYS A 73 -2.93 3.78 21.36
N HIS A 74 -2.76 3.48 20.08
CA HIS A 74 -1.57 3.89 19.37
C HIS A 74 -1.55 5.42 19.19
N PRO A 75 -0.47 6.14 19.56
CA PRO A 75 -0.43 7.61 19.58
C PRO A 75 -0.88 8.25 18.25
N ARG A 76 -0.52 7.68 17.10
CA ARG A 76 -0.90 8.24 15.79
C ARG A 76 -2.38 8.11 15.46
N PHE A 77 -3.05 7.11 16.02
CA PHE A 77 -4.48 6.90 15.83
C PHE A 77 -5.34 7.71 16.80
N SER A 78 -4.70 8.36 17.78
CA SER A 78 -5.31 9.31 18.72
C SER A 78 -4.71 10.71 18.62
N SER A 79 -4.09 11.07 17.48
CA SER A 79 -3.52 12.39 17.25
C SER A 79 -4.00 12.98 15.92
N VAL A 80 -4.17 14.29 15.90
CA VAL A 80 -4.33 15.09 14.69
C VAL A 80 -2.97 15.60 14.22
N GLN A 81 -2.90 16.04 12.99
CA GLN A 81 -1.68 16.59 12.39
C GLN A 81 -1.86 18.10 12.22
N VAL A 82 -1.04 18.86 12.89
CA VAL A 82 -1.14 20.31 12.93
C VAL A 82 0.12 20.94 12.33
N ALA A 83 -0.08 21.93 11.45
CA ALA A 83 1.01 22.75 10.94
C ALA A 83 1.29 23.90 11.93
N ASP A 84 2.52 23.95 12.45
CA ASP A 84 2.97 24.97 13.36
C ASP A 84 4.36 25.47 12.93
N GLY A 85 4.50 26.78 12.65
CA GLY A 85 5.76 27.40 12.24
C GLY A 85 6.40 26.79 10.98
N GLY A 86 5.61 26.18 10.07
CA GLY A 86 6.09 25.51 8.86
C GLY A 86 6.49 24.06 9.09
N GLU A 87 6.38 23.54 10.29
CA GLU A 87 6.55 22.12 10.61
C GLU A 87 5.20 21.45 10.92
N MET A 88 5.05 20.21 10.49
CA MET A 88 3.88 19.40 10.84
C MET A 88 4.21 18.53 12.04
N LYS A 89 3.31 18.54 13.03
CA LYS A 89 3.45 17.81 14.29
C LYS A 89 2.23 16.98 14.61
N TRP A 90 2.44 15.91 15.36
CA TRP A 90 1.37 15.11 15.94
C TRP A 90 0.90 15.76 17.24
N VAL A 91 -0.39 16.04 17.35
CA VAL A 91 -1.02 16.61 18.53
C VAL A 91 -2.10 15.66 19.01
N LYS A 92 -1.96 15.15 20.22
CA LYS A 92 -2.91 14.20 20.80
C LYS A 92 -4.29 14.83 20.97
N THR A 93 -5.33 14.07 20.64
CA THR A 93 -6.73 14.49 20.77
C THR A 93 -7.59 13.38 21.35
N LYS A 94 -8.77 13.77 21.86
CA LYS A 94 -9.79 12.80 22.27
C LYS A 94 -10.47 12.27 21.02
N VAL A 95 -10.48 10.95 20.85
CA VAL A 95 -11.15 10.27 19.75
C VAL A 95 -12.62 10.03 20.11
N ASP A 96 -13.51 10.54 19.28
CA ASP A 96 -14.91 10.16 19.29
C ASP A 96 -15.09 9.02 18.27
N ILE A 97 -15.28 7.81 18.77
CA ILE A 97 -15.30 6.59 17.95
C ILE A 97 -16.47 6.59 16.95
N ASP A 98 -17.57 7.28 17.26
CA ASP A 98 -18.75 7.33 16.39
C ASP A 98 -18.50 8.15 15.11
N ASN A 99 -17.54 9.07 15.15
CA ASN A 99 -17.08 9.79 13.97
C ASN A 99 -16.14 8.98 13.07
N HIS A 100 -15.64 7.84 13.56
CA HIS A 100 -14.66 7.02 12.88
C HIS A 100 -15.17 5.65 12.44
N VAL A 101 -16.18 5.11 13.12
CA VAL A 101 -16.75 3.80 12.78
C VAL A 101 -18.15 4.00 12.24
N ILE A 102 -18.26 3.91 10.94
CA ILE A 102 -19.48 4.15 10.15
C ILE A 102 -20.13 2.79 9.84
N VAL A 103 -21.43 2.70 10.11
CA VAL A 103 -22.26 1.56 9.74
C VAL A 103 -23.32 2.05 8.77
N PRO A 104 -23.11 1.95 7.46
CA PRO A 104 -24.12 2.38 6.50
C PRO A 104 -25.35 1.51 6.59
N MET A 105 -26.52 2.13 6.45
CA MET A 105 -27.77 1.39 6.32
C MET A 105 -27.80 0.73 4.95
N VAL A 106 -27.81 -0.58 4.93
CA VAL A 106 -27.95 -1.41 3.72
C VAL A 106 -29.30 -2.11 3.81
N ASP A 107 -30.13 -1.95 2.80
CA ASP A 107 -31.37 -2.70 2.70
C ASP A 107 -31.04 -4.16 2.37
N GLN A 108 -30.98 -4.98 3.42
CA GLN A 108 -30.60 -6.37 3.28
C GLN A 108 -31.58 -7.16 2.42
N ASP A 109 -32.85 -6.82 2.44
CA ASP A 109 -33.89 -7.53 1.68
C ASP A 109 -33.65 -7.39 0.16
N GLN A 110 -33.10 -6.28 -0.28
CA GLN A 110 -32.77 -6.04 -1.68
C GLN A 110 -31.60 -6.95 -2.18
N TYR A 111 -30.70 -7.37 -1.28
CA TYR A 111 -29.46 -8.06 -1.66
C TYR A 111 -29.42 -9.54 -1.22
N HIS A 112 -30.39 -10.01 -0.43
CA HIS A 112 -30.38 -11.38 0.10
C HIS A 112 -30.43 -12.49 -0.97
N MET A 113 -30.89 -12.18 -2.17
CA MET A 113 -31.11 -13.17 -3.23
C MET A 113 -30.05 -13.15 -4.34
N ASP A 114 -29.21 -12.11 -4.42
CA ASP A 114 -28.21 -11.98 -5.48
C ASP A 114 -26.81 -11.63 -4.92
N MET A 115 -25.97 -12.65 -4.82
CA MET A 115 -24.56 -12.51 -4.38
C MET A 115 -23.76 -11.58 -5.28
N ALA A 116 -24.03 -11.58 -6.60
CA ALA A 116 -23.31 -10.73 -7.54
C ALA A 116 -23.69 -9.26 -7.33
N ALA A 117 -24.96 -8.97 -6.99
CA ALA A 117 -25.38 -7.63 -6.62
C ALA A 117 -24.75 -7.14 -5.31
N SER A 118 -24.62 -8.04 -4.32
CA SER A 118 -23.91 -7.75 -3.06
C SER A 118 -22.43 -7.45 -3.27
N ASP A 119 -21.75 -8.27 -4.05
CA ASP A 119 -20.33 -8.06 -4.41
C ASP A 119 -20.15 -6.74 -5.14
N LYS A 120 -21.04 -6.43 -6.08
CA LYS A 120 -21.03 -5.15 -6.80
C LYS A 120 -21.28 -3.97 -5.87
N PHE A 121 -22.23 -4.08 -4.93
CA PHE A 121 -22.48 -3.02 -3.95
C PHE A 121 -21.23 -2.71 -3.12
N VAL A 122 -20.55 -3.72 -2.59
CA VAL A 122 -19.31 -3.54 -1.83
C VAL A 122 -18.23 -2.87 -2.69
N GLN A 123 -18.07 -3.29 -3.95
CA GLN A 123 -17.13 -2.68 -4.88
C GLN A 123 -17.45 -1.21 -5.17
N ASP A 124 -18.72 -0.90 -5.46
CA ASP A 124 -19.17 0.47 -5.73
C ASP A 124 -19.03 1.35 -4.47
N TYR A 125 -19.32 0.80 -3.29
CA TYR A 125 -19.13 1.49 -2.01
C TYR A 125 -17.66 1.85 -1.80
N VAL A 126 -16.75 0.88 -1.97
CA VAL A 126 -15.28 1.10 -1.89
C VAL A 126 -14.84 2.14 -2.92
N ALA A 127 -15.31 2.06 -4.16
CA ALA A 127 -14.99 3.01 -5.22
C ALA A 127 -15.44 4.45 -4.86
N ASN A 128 -16.63 4.59 -4.26
CA ASN A 128 -17.12 5.90 -3.79
C ASN A 128 -16.27 6.46 -2.63
N LEU A 129 -15.80 5.62 -1.72
CA LEU A 129 -14.88 6.04 -0.65
C LEU A 129 -13.58 6.62 -1.20
N THR A 130 -13.09 6.12 -2.34
CA THR A 130 -11.82 6.60 -2.94
C THR A 130 -11.91 8.02 -3.50
N LYS A 131 -13.13 8.55 -3.70
CA LYS A 131 -13.36 9.93 -4.14
C LYS A 131 -13.27 10.95 -3.01
N THR A 132 -13.18 10.50 -1.76
CA THR A 132 -13.28 11.33 -0.56
C THR A 132 -12.00 11.31 0.25
N GLN A 133 -11.73 12.43 0.91
CA GLN A 133 -10.67 12.57 1.90
C GLN A 133 -11.25 12.47 3.31
N ILE A 134 -10.44 12.02 4.26
CA ILE A 134 -10.78 12.08 5.68
C ILE A 134 -10.46 13.49 6.19
N SER A 135 -11.32 14.04 7.04
CA SER A 135 -11.12 15.38 7.61
C SER A 135 -9.81 15.44 8.40
N THR A 136 -9.05 16.51 8.22
CA THR A 136 -7.83 16.79 9.00
C THR A 136 -8.11 17.26 10.42
N SER A 137 -9.36 17.60 10.74
CA SER A 137 -9.77 18.02 12.09
C SER A 137 -9.91 16.86 13.09
N ILE A 138 -9.88 15.64 12.60
CA ILE A 138 -9.91 14.39 13.38
C ILE A 138 -8.70 13.52 13.00
N PRO A 139 -8.32 12.51 13.80
CA PRO A 139 -7.33 11.53 13.38
C PRO A 139 -7.68 10.93 12.03
N MET A 140 -6.73 10.89 11.09
CA MET A 140 -6.98 10.64 9.67
C MET A 140 -7.16 9.14 9.36
N TRP A 141 -8.16 8.53 9.96
CA TRP A 141 -8.58 7.14 9.70
C TRP A 141 -10.08 7.00 9.92
N ASP A 142 -10.70 6.04 9.26
CA ASP A 142 -12.06 5.58 9.51
C ASP A 142 -12.23 4.09 9.18
N CYS A 143 -13.31 3.52 9.70
CA CYS A 143 -13.74 2.14 9.48
C CYS A 143 -15.19 2.12 9.02
N HIS A 144 -15.51 1.28 8.04
CA HIS A 144 -16.87 1.08 7.57
C HIS A 144 -17.25 -0.40 7.71
N ILE A 145 -18.33 -0.67 8.42
CA ILE A 145 -18.84 -2.03 8.65
C ILE A 145 -20.03 -2.28 7.73
N LEU A 146 -19.85 -3.18 6.79
CA LEU A 146 -20.89 -3.65 5.88
C LEU A 146 -21.33 -5.06 6.28
N ASN A 147 -22.42 -5.17 7.03
CA ASN A 147 -23.04 -6.45 7.37
C ASN A 147 -23.93 -6.91 6.20
N LEU A 148 -23.28 -7.18 5.09
CA LEU A 148 -23.90 -7.67 3.85
C LEU A 148 -23.15 -8.90 3.39
N LYS A 149 -23.89 -9.98 3.14
CA LYS A 149 -23.33 -11.25 2.66
C LYS A 149 -22.86 -11.08 1.22
N THR A 150 -21.63 -11.49 0.98
CA THR A 150 -20.94 -11.50 -0.33
C THR A 150 -20.50 -12.91 -0.69
N SER A 151 -19.94 -13.09 -1.88
CA SER A 151 -19.38 -14.39 -2.30
C SER A 151 -18.25 -14.88 -1.39
N ASP A 152 -17.55 -13.99 -0.70
CA ASP A 152 -16.36 -14.29 0.10
C ASP A 152 -16.57 -14.19 1.62
N ALA A 153 -17.64 -13.52 2.09
CA ALA A 153 -17.80 -13.17 3.49
C ALA A 153 -19.27 -12.90 3.88
N GLU A 154 -19.59 -13.11 5.16
CA GLU A 154 -20.90 -12.70 5.72
C GLU A 154 -20.94 -11.21 6.07
N SER A 155 -19.79 -10.59 6.28
CA SER A 155 -19.62 -9.15 6.48
C SER A 155 -18.26 -8.66 6.01
N THR A 156 -18.19 -7.36 5.71
CA THR A 156 -16.96 -6.72 5.23
C THR A 156 -16.61 -5.50 6.09
N LEU A 157 -15.39 -5.45 6.56
CA LEU A 157 -14.79 -4.29 7.19
C LEU A 157 -13.89 -3.57 6.19
N ILE A 158 -14.13 -2.28 5.98
CA ILE A 158 -13.28 -1.42 5.18
C ILE A 158 -12.59 -0.44 6.12
N ILE A 159 -11.27 -0.36 6.06
CA ILE A 159 -10.45 0.52 6.89
C ILE A 159 -9.73 1.50 5.97
N ARG A 160 -9.94 2.80 6.15
CA ARG A 160 -9.16 3.83 5.45
C ARG A 160 -8.24 4.53 6.43
N VAL A 161 -7.01 4.75 6.01
CA VAL A 161 -5.99 5.42 6.82
C VAL A 161 -5.15 6.31 5.91
N HIS A 162 -4.97 7.58 6.26
CA HIS A 162 -4.04 8.44 5.54
C HIS A 162 -2.62 7.89 5.67
N HIS A 163 -1.87 7.83 4.58
CA HIS A 163 -0.58 7.13 4.53
C HIS A 163 0.50 7.76 5.43
N SER A 164 0.29 8.99 5.91
CA SER A 164 1.18 9.62 6.92
C SER A 164 1.20 8.87 8.25
N LEU A 165 0.11 8.17 8.64
CA LEU A 165 0.04 7.41 9.89
C LEU A 165 0.98 6.19 9.85
N GLY A 166 1.16 5.57 8.67
CA GLY A 166 2.06 4.46 8.52
C GLY A 166 1.98 3.77 7.17
N ASP A 167 2.99 2.97 6.87
CA ASP A 167 3.01 2.14 5.68
C ASP A 167 2.24 0.82 5.86
N GLY A 168 2.00 0.13 4.74
CA GLY A 168 1.24 -1.12 4.73
C GLY A 168 1.79 -2.19 5.68
N THR A 169 3.11 -2.28 5.88
CA THR A 169 3.71 -3.24 6.83
C THR A 169 3.37 -2.88 8.27
N PHE A 170 3.47 -1.60 8.62
CA PHE A 170 3.10 -1.14 9.96
C PHE A 170 1.60 -1.30 10.22
N LEU A 171 0.75 -0.86 9.30
CA LEU A 171 -0.70 -0.96 9.42
C LEU A 171 -1.17 -2.42 9.53
N THR A 172 -0.61 -3.30 8.70
CA THR A 172 -0.90 -4.73 8.79
C THR A 172 -0.45 -5.29 10.14
N SER A 173 0.76 -4.95 10.62
CA SER A 173 1.25 -5.41 11.92
C SER A 173 0.38 -4.91 13.07
N LEU A 174 -0.09 -3.67 13.02
CA LEU A 174 -0.99 -3.09 14.03
C LEU A 174 -2.33 -3.83 14.06
N ILE A 175 -2.94 -4.10 12.91
CA ILE A 175 -4.20 -4.85 12.85
C ILE A 175 -3.98 -6.28 13.33
N LEU A 176 -2.90 -6.94 12.92
CA LEU A 176 -2.58 -8.30 13.36
C LEU A 176 -2.23 -8.38 14.85
N SER A 177 -1.73 -7.30 15.46
CA SER A 177 -1.52 -7.26 16.90
C SER A 177 -2.82 -7.23 17.71
N CYS A 178 -3.95 -6.93 17.05
CA CYS A 178 -5.29 -6.97 17.63
C CYS A 178 -5.99 -8.32 17.40
N SER A 179 -5.34 -9.27 16.72
CA SER A 179 -5.89 -10.62 16.55
C SER A 179 -5.84 -11.41 17.85
N ASP A 180 -6.81 -12.30 18.04
CA ASP A 180 -6.97 -13.11 19.26
C ASP A 180 -5.74 -13.99 19.52
N THR A 181 -5.06 -14.39 18.43
CA THR A 181 -3.76 -15.07 18.46
C THR A 181 -2.79 -14.37 17.53
N LEU A 182 -1.58 -14.06 18.02
CA LEU A 182 -0.55 -13.45 17.18
C LEU A 182 -0.09 -14.44 16.12
N PRO A 183 -0.29 -14.14 14.82
CA PRO A 183 0.14 -15.03 13.77
C PRO A 183 1.66 -15.01 13.60
N SER A 184 2.21 -16.14 13.18
CA SER A 184 3.62 -16.23 12.81
C SER A 184 3.89 -15.55 11.45
N TYR A 185 5.02 -14.85 11.36
CA TYR A 185 5.51 -14.30 10.09
C TYR A 185 6.60 -15.20 9.52
N PRO A 186 6.66 -15.36 8.20
CA PRO A 186 7.75 -16.12 7.60
C PRO A 186 9.08 -15.44 7.93
N ALA A 187 9.99 -16.20 8.55
CA ALA A 187 11.31 -15.73 8.89
C ALA A 187 12.01 -15.13 7.65
N LYS A 188 12.73 -14.03 7.85
CA LYS A 188 13.56 -13.47 6.79
C LYS A 188 14.57 -14.55 6.38
N ARG A 189 14.51 -14.97 5.11
CA ARG A 189 15.52 -15.88 4.58
C ARG A 189 16.85 -15.16 4.69
N GLU A 190 17.75 -15.66 5.54
CA GLU A 190 19.11 -15.15 5.58
C GLU A 190 19.71 -15.31 4.19
N SER A 191 20.20 -14.23 3.62
CA SER A 191 20.96 -14.29 2.38
C SER A 191 22.16 -15.18 2.67
N ALA A 192 22.35 -16.25 1.87
CA ALA A 192 23.53 -17.10 1.98
C ALA A 192 24.79 -16.20 2.03
N PRO A 193 25.78 -16.53 2.88
CA PRO A 193 27.01 -15.77 2.94
C PRO A 193 27.61 -15.72 1.52
N ALA A 194 27.99 -14.53 1.08
CA ALA A 194 28.58 -14.30 -0.21
C ALA A 194 29.86 -15.16 -0.32
N GLY A 195 29.81 -16.19 -1.18
CA GLY A 195 30.99 -16.92 -1.58
C GLY A 195 32.04 -16.00 -2.21
N ALA A 196 33.12 -16.52 -2.74
CA ALA A 196 34.34 -15.87 -3.22
C ALA A 196 34.28 -14.51 -3.96
N GLY A 197 33.06 -13.89 -4.09
CA GLY A 197 32.81 -12.57 -4.66
C GLY A 197 32.93 -11.38 -3.67
N TRP A 198 33.33 -11.57 -2.44
CA TRP A 198 33.44 -10.53 -1.40
C TRP A 198 34.21 -9.26 -1.85
N PHE A 199 35.35 -9.41 -2.51
CA PHE A 199 36.15 -8.25 -2.92
C PHE A 199 35.47 -7.34 -3.96
N TRP A 200 34.64 -7.89 -4.83
CA TRP A 200 33.91 -7.14 -5.86
C TRP A 200 32.56 -6.61 -5.38
N SER A 201 32.06 -7.14 -4.27
CA SER A 201 30.74 -6.78 -3.72
C SER A 201 30.59 -5.29 -3.38
N PRO A 202 31.55 -4.62 -2.69
CA PRO A 202 31.47 -3.19 -2.40
C PRO A 202 31.55 -2.33 -3.67
N LEU A 203 32.42 -2.71 -4.62
CA LEU A 203 32.59 -1.98 -5.87
C LEU A 203 31.32 -2.07 -6.74
N MET A 204 30.74 -3.27 -6.84
CA MET A 204 29.46 -3.47 -7.53
C MET A 204 28.31 -2.72 -6.85
N LEU A 205 28.25 -2.73 -5.53
CA LEU A 205 27.27 -1.98 -4.76
C LEU A 205 27.37 -0.47 -5.06
N THR A 206 28.58 0.08 -5.04
CA THR A 206 28.83 1.50 -5.33
C THR A 206 28.47 1.82 -6.77
N TRP A 207 28.90 1.01 -7.73
CA TRP A 207 28.59 1.20 -9.15
C TRP A 207 27.09 1.11 -9.43
N ASN A 208 26.42 0.07 -8.95
CA ASN A 208 24.98 -0.08 -9.12
C ASN A 208 24.20 1.09 -8.48
N THR A 209 24.64 1.53 -7.30
CA THR A 209 24.03 2.68 -6.62
C THR A 209 24.21 3.96 -7.42
N PHE A 210 25.40 4.22 -7.95
CA PHE A 210 25.66 5.37 -8.82
C PHE A 210 24.78 5.35 -10.06
N VAL A 211 24.71 4.21 -10.76
CA VAL A 211 23.87 4.04 -11.94
C VAL A 211 22.39 4.26 -11.60
N ASP A 212 21.91 3.73 -10.50
CA ASP A 212 20.49 3.86 -10.11
C ASP A 212 20.14 5.28 -9.66
N ILE A 213 21.04 5.99 -8.98
CA ILE A 213 20.86 7.41 -8.65
C ILE A 213 20.82 8.23 -9.94
N TRP A 214 21.74 7.98 -10.87
CA TRP A 214 21.74 8.66 -12.17
C TRP A 214 20.48 8.39 -12.97
N MET A 215 20.03 7.13 -13.02
CA MET A 215 18.77 6.76 -13.67
C MET A 215 17.54 7.39 -12.99
N CYS A 216 17.61 7.60 -11.67
CA CYS A 216 16.58 8.36 -10.96
C CYS A 216 16.50 9.80 -11.44
N VAL A 217 17.63 10.50 -11.46
CA VAL A 217 17.70 11.88 -11.96
C VAL A 217 17.26 11.95 -13.43
N ALA A 218 17.75 11.03 -14.24
CA ALA A 218 17.37 10.96 -15.66
C ALA A 218 15.85 10.73 -15.84
N THR A 219 15.24 9.86 -15.03
CA THR A 219 13.77 9.62 -15.07
C THR A 219 12.98 10.83 -14.58
N ALA A 220 13.49 11.55 -13.59
CA ALA A 220 12.81 12.74 -13.07
C ALA A 220 12.75 13.87 -14.12
N TYR A 221 13.82 14.06 -14.90
CA TYR A 221 13.95 15.22 -15.77
C TYR A 221 13.88 14.94 -17.28
N PHE A 222 14.31 13.77 -17.73
CA PHE A 222 14.55 13.50 -19.15
C PHE A 222 13.88 12.24 -19.68
N LEU A 223 13.87 11.15 -18.92
CA LEU A 223 13.42 9.86 -19.40
C LEU A 223 11.97 9.60 -18.96
N LYS A 224 11.04 9.91 -19.84
CA LYS A 224 9.62 9.60 -19.61
C LYS A 224 9.30 8.18 -20.05
N ASP A 225 8.35 7.54 -19.35
CA ASP A 225 7.76 6.30 -19.81
C ASP A 225 6.97 6.53 -21.11
N THR A 226 6.89 5.49 -21.94
CA THR A 226 6.11 5.52 -23.18
C THR A 226 4.65 5.80 -22.88
N GLU A 227 4.01 6.62 -23.70
CA GLU A 227 2.56 6.82 -23.62
C GLU A 227 1.88 5.49 -24.00
N THR A 228 1.15 4.92 -23.05
CA THR A 228 0.47 3.63 -23.19
C THR A 228 -0.96 3.75 -22.67
N PRO A 229 -1.86 2.81 -23.02
CA PRO A 229 -3.21 2.74 -22.44
C PRO A 229 -3.27 2.62 -20.90
N LEU A 230 -2.14 2.38 -20.25
CA LEU A 230 -2.04 2.30 -18.78
C LEU A 230 -1.60 3.61 -18.12
N LYS A 231 -1.21 4.63 -18.93
CA LYS A 231 -0.62 5.84 -18.40
C LYS A 231 -1.65 6.94 -18.27
N ALA A 232 -1.78 7.50 -17.07
CA ALA A 232 -2.61 8.67 -16.84
C ALA A 232 -2.04 9.90 -17.53
N ALA A 233 -2.91 10.72 -18.13
CA ALA A 233 -2.54 12.07 -18.55
C ALA A 233 -2.10 12.89 -17.34
N SER A 234 -1.00 13.63 -17.46
CA SER A 234 -0.18 14.14 -16.35
C SER A 234 -0.84 15.17 -15.42
N SER A 235 -2.11 15.49 -15.50
CA SER A 235 -2.69 16.66 -14.81
C SER A 235 -3.89 16.42 -13.90
N SER A 236 -4.44 15.21 -13.78
CA SER A 236 -5.78 15.09 -13.16
C SER A 236 -6.07 13.87 -12.28
N VAL A 237 -5.06 13.18 -11.75
CA VAL A 237 -5.28 11.83 -11.19
C VAL A 237 -5.52 11.80 -9.66
N ALA A 238 -5.42 12.94 -8.97
CA ALA A 238 -5.70 12.98 -7.53
C ALA A 238 -7.21 12.86 -7.27
N PHE A 239 -7.60 11.85 -6.50
CA PHE A 239 -9.01 11.59 -6.09
C PHE A 239 -10.01 11.33 -7.21
N THR A 240 -9.55 10.81 -8.35
CA THR A 240 -10.45 10.16 -9.30
C THR A 240 -11.04 8.90 -8.70
N CYS A 241 -12.21 8.49 -9.22
CA CYS A 241 -12.82 7.22 -8.82
C CYS A 241 -11.86 6.06 -9.07
N ARG A 242 -11.51 5.33 -8.02
CA ARG A 242 -10.67 4.14 -8.13
C ARG A 242 -11.50 2.89 -7.99
N ARG A 243 -11.52 2.08 -9.04
CA ARG A 243 -12.05 0.73 -8.92
C ARG A 243 -10.97 -0.17 -8.32
N ILE A 244 -11.33 -0.83 -7.22
CA ILE A 244 -10.44 -1.79 -6.57
C ILE A 244 -10.93 -3.18 -6.90
N VAL A 245 -10.16 -3.90 -7.70
CA VAL A 245 -10.47 -5.29 -8.08
C VAL A 245 -9.42 -6.24 -7.54
N ARG A 246 -9.83 -7.47 -7.25
CA ARG A 246 -8.98 -8.50 -6.67
C ARG A 246 -8.99 -9.75 -7.53
N ARG A 247 -7.79 -10.32 -7.76
CA ARG A 247 -7.62 -11.68 -8.28
C ARG A 247 -6.83 -12.49 -7.27
N THR A 248 -7.34 -13.67 -6.97
CA THR A 248 -6.71 -14.58 -5.99
C THR A 248 -6.03 -15.74 -6.70
N PHE A 249 -4.78 -15.99 -6.34
CA PHE A 249 -3.96 -17.10 -6.84
C PHE A 249 -3.71 -18.12 -5.74
N CYS A 250 -3.55 -19.38 -6.14
CA CYS A 250 -3.09 -20.43 -5.24
C CYS A 250 -1.61 -20.19 -4.86
N LEU A 251 -1.32 -20.07 -3.57
CA LEU A 251 0.06 -19.89 -3.09
C LEU A 251 0.96 -21.07 -3.46
N ASP A 252 0.40 -22.30 -3.51
CA ASP A 252 1.19 -23.50 -3.83
C ASP A 252 1.62 -23.50 -5.30
N ASP A 253 0.81 -22.97 -6.21
CA ASP A 253 1.20 -22.80 -7.62
C ASP A 253 2.38 -21.84 -7.77
N VAL A 254 2.35 -20.73 -7.04
CA VAL A 254 3.46 -19.77 -7.00
C VAL A 254 4.71 -20.39 -6.35
N LYS A 255 4.53 -21.19 -5.28
CA LYS A 255 5.62 -21.92 -4.63
C LYS A 255 6.23 -22.99 -5.55
N LEU A 256 5.42 -23.68 -6.36
CA LEU A 256 5.90 -24.65 -7.35
C LEU A 256 6.87 -23.96 -8.32
N VAL A 257 6.44 -22.84 -8.94
CA VAL A 257 7.28 -22.08 -9.87
C VAL A 257 8.55 -21.59 -9.19
N LYS A 258 8.41 -20.95 -8.03
CA LYS A 258 9.53 -20.43 -7.24
C LYS A 258 10.57 -21.49 -6.89
N ASN A 259 10.11 -22.66 -6.42
CA ASN A 259 11.02 -23.73 -5.97
C ASN A 259 11.76 -24.35 -7.16
N ALA A 260 11.04 -24.63 -8.27
CA ALA A 260 11.64 -25.22 -9.48
C ALA A 260 12.66 -24.30 -10.17
N THR A 261 12.62 -22.99 -9.89
CA THR A 261 13.49 -21.98 -10.53
C THR A 261 14.46 -21.30 -9.56
N ASN A 262 14.45 -21.71 -8.29
CA ASN A 262 15.25 -21.08 -7.22
C ASN A 262 15.10 -19.57 -7.16
N THR A 263 13.85 -19.09 -7.22
CA THR A 263 13.46 -17.68 -7.15
C THR A 263 12.66 -17.37 -5.87
N THR A 264 12.18 -16.15 -5.71
CA THR A 264 11.30 -15.76 -4.61
C THR A 264 9.85 -15.60 -5.09
N VAL A 265 8.89 -15.63 -4.16
CA VAL A 265 7.48 -15.29 -4.48
C VAL A 265 7.39 -13.94 -5.17
N ASN A 266 8.17 -12.96 -4.71
CA ASN A 266 8.21 -11.63 -5.33
C ASN A 266 8.68 -11.68 -6.79
N ASP A 267 9.71 -12.47 -7.11
CA ASP A 267 10.22 -12.60 -8.48
C ASP A 267 9.16 -13.24 -9.40
N VAL A 268 8.43 -14.24 -8.90
CA VAL A 268 7.32 -14.87 -9.65
C VAL A 268 6.20 -13.87 -9.89
N MET A 269 5.78 -13.10 -8.87
CA MET A 269 4.69 -12.12 -9.03
C MET A 269 5.09 -10.95 -9.94
N LEU A 270 6.35 -10.52 -9.92
CA LEU A 270 6.87 -9.55 -10.88
C LEU A 270 6.88 -10.10 -12.31
N ALA A 271 7.23 -11.37 -12.49
CA ALA A 271 7.18 -12.02 -13.80
C ALA A 271 5.75 -12.15 -14.33
N VAL A 272 4.81 -12.55 -13.46
CA VAL A 272 3.36 -12.59 -13.77
C VAL A 272 2.87 -11.20 -14.17
N THR A 273 3.26 -10.18 -13.41
CA THR A 273 2.92 -8.78 -13.73
C THR A 273 3.48 -8.36 -15.10
N GLN A 274 4.75 -8.65 -15.37
CA GLN A 274 5.38 -8.30 -16.65
C GLN A 274 4.70 -9.01 -17.84
N ALA A 275 4.43 -10.30 -17.70
CA ALA A 275 3.78 -11.09 -18.75
C ALA A 275 2.34 -10.63 -19.00
N GLY A 276 1.55 -10.44 -17.93
CA GLY A 276 0.17 -9.99 -18.05
C GLY A 276 0.05 -8.59 -18.62
N LEU A 277 0.91 -7.63 -18.19
CA LEU A 277 0.96 -6.29 -18.77
C LEU A 277 1.33 -6.34 -20.26
N SER A 278 2.25 -7.22 -20.65
CA SER A 278 2.62 -7.38 -22.07
C SER A 278 1.46 -7.90 -22.90
N ARG A 279 0.69 -8.88 -22.39
CA ARG A 279 -0.51 -9.42 -23.05
C ARG A 279 -1.60 -8.36 -23.14
N TYR A 280 -1.93 -7.70 -22.02
CA TYR A 280 -2.94 -6.65 -21.97
C TYR A 280 -2.64 -5.53 -22.97
N LEU A 281 -1.41 -5.00 -22.95
CA LEU A 281 -1.01 -3.94 -23.88
C LEU A 281 -1.03 -4.40 -25.32
N ASN A 282 -0.60 -5.63 -25.60
CA ASN A 282 -0.67 -6.19 -26.95
C ASN A 282 -2.11 -6.23 -27.48
N ARG A 283 -3.06 -6.69 -26.66
CA ARG A 283 -4.48 -6.70 -27.01
C ARG A 283 -5.00 -5.29 -27.25
N LYS A 284 -4.73 -4.34 -26.34
CA LYS A 284 -5.21 -2.94 -26.47
C LYS A 284 -4.65 -2.24 -27.72
N TYR A 285 -3.40 -2.48 -28.08
CA TYR A 285 -2.84 -1.96 -29.32
C TYR A 285 -3.39 -2.67 -30.57
N GLY A 286 -3.76 -3.94 -30.48
CA GLY A 286 -4.42 -4.68 -31.53
C GLY A 286 -5.85 -4.18 -31.77
N GLU A 287 -6.64 -4.01 -30.71
CA GLU A 287 -8.00 -3.44 -30.77
C GLU A 287 -8.00 -2.06 -31.43
N ALA A 288 -7.03 -1.20 -31.11
CA ALA A 288 -6.90 0.13 -31.69
C ALA A 288 -6.49 0.13 -33.19
N LYS A 289 -5.92 -0.96 -33.70
CA LYS A 289 -5.49 -1.09 -35.09
C LYS A 289 -6.47 -1.87 -35.98
N SER A 290 -7.39 -2.63 -35.37
CA SER A 290 -8.35 -3.46 -36.10
C SER A 290 -9.60 -2.66 -36.42
N ASP A 291 -10.05 -2.68 -37.69
CA ASP A 291 -11.30 -2.05 -38.12
C ASP A 291 -12.55 -2.64 -37.43
N ASN A 292 -12.45 -3.87 -36.92
CA ASN A 292 -13.52 -4.57 -36.22
C ASN A 292 -13.38 -4.55 -34.70
N GLY A 293 -12.35 -3.90 -34.12
CA GLY A 293 -12.09 -3.84 -32.69
C GLY A 293 -11.60 -5.15 -32.06
N GLU A 294 -11.34 -6.21 -32.84
CA GLU A 294 -10.85 -7.49 -32.36
C GLU A 294 -9.35 -7.66 -32.69
N ALA A 295 -8.52 -7.81 -31.65
CA ALA A 295 -7.11 -8.14 -31.82
C ALA A 295 -6.93 -9.63 -32.13
N ARG A 296 -6.10 -9.97 -33.14
CA ARG A 296 -5.72 -11.36 -33.38
C ARG A 296 -4.70 -11.81 -32.34
N GLU A 297 -5.01 -12.86 -31.60
CA GLU A 297 -4.19 -13.32 -30.46
C GLU A 297 -2.72 -13.64 -30.79
N LEU A 298 -2.42 -13.96 -32.05
CA LEU A 298 -1.08 -14.40 -32.48
C LEU A 298 -0.19 -13.28 -33.03
N GLU A 299 -0.72 -12.05 -33.18
CA GLU A 299 0.04 -10.94 -33.73
C GLU A 299 0.66 -10.07 -32.63
N ASN A 300 1.88 -9.58 -32.90
CA ASN A 300 2.56 -8.66 -32.00
C ASN A 300 2.30 -7.21 -32.42
N TYR A 301 1.44 -6.54 -31.66
CA TYR A 301 1.07 -5.14 -31.87
C TYR A 301 1.85 -4.16 -30.98
N LEU A 302 2.71 -4.66 -30.07
CA LEU A 302 3.47 -3.83 -29.15
C LEU A 302 4.43 -2.90 -29.90
N PRO A 303 4.50 -1.62 -29.53
CA PRO A 303 5.52 -0.72 -30.05
C PRO A 303 6.92 -1.21 -29.69
N LEU A 304 7.87 -1.01 -30.59
CA LEU A 304 9.28 -1.26 -30.31
C LEU A 304 9.75 -0.37 -29.16
N HIS A 305 10.52 -0.94 -28.23
CA HIS A 305 11.13 -0.20 -27.11
C HIS A 305 10.14 0.46 -26.15
N THR A 306 9.00 -0.18 -25.88
CA THR A 306 8.05 0.30 -24.84
C THR A 306 8.75 0.38 -23.49
N ARG A 307 8.92 1.60 -22.97
CA ARG A 307 9.43 1.86 -21.61
C ARG A 307 8.25 1.95 -20.66
N LEU A 308 8.21 1.07 -19.69
CA LEU A 308 7.25 1.06 -18.58
C LEU A 308 8.02 0.88 -17.28
N THR A 309 7.91 1.85 -16.40
CA THR A 309 8.60 1.82 -15.10
C THR A 309 7.58 1.78 -13.98
N ALA A 310 7.82 0.94 -12.98
CA ALA A 310 7.06 0.95 -11.74
C ALA A 310 7.87 1.59 -10.61
N THR A 311 7.19 2.32 -9.73
CA THR A 311 7.68 2.60 -8.39
C THR A 311 7.43 1.37 -7.52
N LEU A 312 8.50 0.67 -7.15
CA LEU A 312 8.44 -0.53 -6.32
C LEU A 312 8.77 -0.17 -4.87
N PHE A 313 7.81 -0.34 -3.96
CA PHE A 313 8.02 -0.05 -2.54
C PHE A 313 8.75 -1.18 -1.83
N ILE A 314 9.71 -0.81 -0.98
CA ILE A 314 10.56 -1.74 -0.24
C ILE A 314 10.50 -1.40 1.25
N ASN A 315 10.18 -2.39 2.06
CA ASN A 315 10.30 -2.28 3.51
C ASN A 315 11.78 -2.27 3.91
N ILE A 316 12.21 -1.18 4.53
CA ILE A 316 13.60 -0.97 4.97
C ILE A 316 13.81 -1.21 6.47
N ARG A 317 12.80 -1.74 7.18
CA ARG A 317 12.93 -2.12 8.58
C ARG A 317 13.98 -3.19 8.78
N SER A 318 14.67 -3.09 9.91
CA SER A 318 15.67 -4.09 10.32
C SER A 318 15.03 -5.45 10.65
N SER A 319 13.82 -5.43 11.22
CA SER A 319 13.05 -6.60 11.59
C SER A 319 11.73 -6.68 10.84
N ARG A 320 11.23 -7.90 10.61
CA ARG A 320 9.89 -8.21 10.10
C ARG A 320 9.00 -8.83 11.18
N GLN A 321 9.36 -8.68 12.43
CA GLN A 321 8.62 -9.25 13.54
C GLN A 321 7.29 -8.50 13.73
N ILE A 322 6.22 -9.24 14.01
CA ILE A 322 4.99 -8.67 14.56
C ILE A 322 5.24 -8.45 16.06
N TYR A 323 4.95 -7.26 16.51
CA TYR A 323 5.03 -6.90 17.90
C TYR A 323 3.64 -6.98 18.53
N THR A 324 3.56 -7.30 19.81
CA THR A 324 2.31 -7.22 20.56
C THR A 324 1.82 -5.77 20.61
N LEU A 325 0.52 -5.57 20.81
CA LEU A 325 -0.03 -4.22 20.94
C LEU A 325 0.67 -3.43 22.06
N GLU A 326 0.97 -4.08 23.20
CA GLU A 326 1.71 -3.46 24.30
C GLU A 326 3.12 -3.01 23.90
N GLU A 327 3.82 -3.81 23.09
CA GLU A 327 5.13 -3.45 22.56
C GLU A 327 5.04 -2.31 21.56
N ILE A 328 3.99 -2.29 20.74
CA ILE A 328 3.76 -1.23 19.75
C ILE A 328 3.45 0.11 20.44
N VAL A 329 2.69 0.11 21.54
CA VAL A 329 2.25 1.33 22.23
C VAL A 329 3.33 1.91 23.16
N LYS A 330 4.30 1.10 23.61
CA LYS A 330 5.38 1.58 24.50
C LYS A 330 6.25 2.65 23.83
N LYS A 331 6.43 3.80 24.46
CA LYS A 331 7.19 4.99 23.99
C LYS A 331 8.65 4.70 23.58
N LYS A 332 9.27 3.62 24.12
CA LYS A 332 10.63 3.14 23.80
C LYS A 332 10.60 1.74 23.15
N SER A 333 9.56 1.46 22.38
CA SER A 333 9.42 0.18 21.71
C SER A 333 10.56 -0.05 20.69
N LYS A 334 11.00 -1.31 20.56
CA LYS A 334 11.85 -1.75 19.44
C LYS A 334 11.07 -1.82 18.13
N ALA A 335 9.74 -1.71 18.18
CA ALA A 335 8.89 -1.65 17.02
C ALA A 335 9.16 -0.37 16.23
N GLU A 336 9.53 -0.50 14.99
CA GLU A 336 9.76 0.63 14.09
C GLU A 336 8.42 1.10 13.51
N TRP A 337 7.85 2.18 14.07
CA TRP A 337 6.54 2.71 13.68
C TRP A 337 6.57 3.52 12.39
N GLY A 338 5.37 3.73 11.85
CA GLY A 338 5.10 4.68 10.78
C GLY A 338 5.69 4.26 9.45
N ASN A 339 6.15 5.25 8.70
CA ASN A 339 6.67 5.05 7.35
C ASN A 339 8.16 4.72 7.36
N LYS A 340 8.48 3.44 7.25
CA LYS A 340 9.85 2.90 7.10
C LYS A 340 9.97 2.19 5.76
N ILE A 341 9.55 2.88 4.71
CA ILE A 341 9.62 2.42 3.33
C ILE A 341 10.61 3.25 2.54
N GLY A 342 11.31 2.60 1.65
CA GLY A 342 11.96 3.21 0.52
C GLY A 342 11.31 2.74 -0.77
N TYR A 343 11.74 3.26 -1.89
CA TYR A 343 11.29 2.78 -3.18
C TYR A 343 12.43 2.76 -4.19
N VAL A 344 12.28 1.92 -5.19
CA VAL A 344 13.20 1.80 -6.32
C VAL A 344 12.41 1.86 -7.62
N LEU A 345 13.07 2.33 -8.68
CA LEU A 345 12.51 2.28 -10.01
C LEU A 345 12.72 0.91 -10.62
N PHE A 346 11.63 0.21 -10.94
CA PHE A 346 11.66 -1.11 -11.54
C PHE A 346 11.19 -1.02 -13.00
N PRO A 347 12.09 -1.18 -13.99
CA PRO A 347 11.72 -1.21 -15.39
C PRO A 347 11.11 -2.57 -15.77
N PHE A 348 9.87 -2.57 -16.26
CA PHE A 348 9.26 -3.74 -16.88
C PHE A 348 9.63 -3.80 -18.36
N LYS A 349 10.14 -4.93 -18.80
CA LYS A 349 10.45 -5.19 -20.22
C LYS A 349 9.18 -5.70 -20.91
N ILE A 350 8.41 -4.79 -21.48
CA ILE A 350 7.15 -5.09 -22.16
C ILE A 350 7.46 -5.67 -23.52
N ALA A 351 7.20 -6.95 -23.70
CA ALA A 351 7.36 -7.70 -24.94
C ALA A 351 6.61 -9.05 -24.83
N LEU A 352 6.13 -9.58 -25.93
CA LEU A 352 5.67 -10.97 -25.99
C LEU A 352 6.90 -11.89 -26.07
N LYS A 353 6.89 -12.97 -25.30
CA LYS A 353 7.99 -13.94 -25.22
C LYS A 353 7.50 -15.34 -25.52
N ASP A 354 8.21 -16.05 -26.39
CA ASP A 354 7.89 -17.45 -26.74
C ASP A 354 8.01 -18.39 -25.55
N ASN A 355 9.01 -18.18 -24.68
CA ASN A 355 9.20 -18.96 -23.48
C ASN A 355 8.76 -18.15 -22.25
N PRO A 356 7.67 -18.53 -21.55
CA PRO A 356 7.18 -17.82 -20.36
C PRO A 356 8.24 -17.68 -19.26
N LEU A 357 9.17 -18.62 -19.12
CA LEU A 357 10.23 -18.57 -18.11
C LEU A 357 11.22 -17.41 -18.33
N ASP A 358 11.26 -16.80 -19.51
CA ASP A 358 12.12 -15.64 -19.76
C ASP A 358 11.62 -14.38 -19.08
N TYR A 359 10.30 -14.26 -18.83
CA TYR A 359 9.76 -13.21 -17.95
C TYR A 359 10.33 -13.33 -16.52
N LEU A 360 10.43 -14.57 -16.02
CA LEU A 360 10.96 -14.83 -14.67
C LEU A 360 12.46 -14.53 -14.57
N LYS A 361 13.24 -14.87 -15.61
CA LYS A 361 14.66 -14.53 -15.68
C LYS A 361 14.87 -13.01 -15.66
N ASP A 362 14.08 -12.27 -16.45
CA ASP A 362 14.15 -10.82 -16.51
C ASP A 362 13.78 -10.17 -15.15
N ALA A 363 12.65 -10.60 -14.56
CA ALA A 363 12.20 -10.10 -13.27
C ALA A 363 13.25 -10.35 -12.17
N LYS A 364 13.78 -11.60 -12.11
CA LYS A 364 14.83 -11.96 -11.15
C LYS A 364 16.10 -11.14 -11.34
N SER A 365 16.64 -11.08 -12.57
CA SER A 365 17.88 -10.35 -12.84
C SER A 365 17.76 -8.87 -12.49
N THR A 366 16.64 -8.25 -12.84
CA THR A 366 16.34 -6.85 -12.49
C THR A 366 16.24 -6.67 -10.98
N MET A 367 15.51 -7.56 -10.30
CA MET A 367 15.32 -7.47 -8.85
C MET A 367 16.62 -7.72 -8.08
N ASP A 368 17.44 -8.68 -8.51
CA ASP A 368 18.74 -8.97 -7.88
C ASP A 368 19.68 -7.76 -8.00
N ARG A 369 19.71 -7.11 -9.17
CA ARG A 369 20.45 -5.85 -9.35
C ARG A 369 19.93 -4.76 -8.41
N LYS A 370 18.60 -4.59 -8.29
CA LYS A 370 17.98 -3.58 -7.41
C LYS A 370 18.21 -3.87 -5.91
N LYS A 371 18.32 -5.13 -5.51
CA LYS A 371 18.72 -5.49 -4.13
C LYS A 371 20.20 -5.16 -3.83
N ALA A 372 21.05 -5.13 -4.87
CA ALA A 372 22.45 -4.80 -4.79
C ALA A 372 22.72 -3.29 -5.02
N THR A 373 21.84 -2.41 -4.53
CA THR A 373 21.99 -0.95 -4.55
C THR A 373 21.55 -0.32 -3.24
N LEU A 374 21.97 0.92 -2.98
CA LEU A 374 21.51 1.75 -1.88
C LEU A 374 20.44 2.76 -2.32
N GLU A 375 19.82 2.59 -3.50
CA GLU A 375 18.84 3.53 -4.07
C GLU A 375 17.73 3.87 -3.07
N ALA A 376 17.09 2.87 -2.46
CA ALA A 376 16.00 3.07 -1.50
C ALA A 376 16.44 3.86 -0.26
N LYS A 377 17.65 3.59 0.26
CA LYS A 377 18.21 4.31 1.42
C LYS A 377 18.59 5.75 1.06
N PHE A 378 19.17 5.94 -0.13
CA PHE A 378 19.52 7.25 -0.65
C PHE A 378 18.28 8.13 -0.81
N ARG A 379 17.19 7.62 -1.40
CA ARG A 379 15.94 8.37 -1.54
C ARG A 379 15.34 8.75 -0.19
N MET A 380 15.39 7.85 0.78
CA MET A 380 14.94 8.18 2.14
C MET A 380 15.82 9.25 2.79
N PHE A 381 17.14 9.22 2.55
CA PHE A 381 18.06 10.27 3.01
C PHE A 381 17.71 11.61 2.36
N MET A 382 17.52 11.65 1.04
CA MET A 382 17.13 12.87 0.32
C MET A 382 15.78 13.44 0.79
N ALA A 383 14.84 12.58 1.17
CA ALA A 383 13.57 13.02 1.75
C ALA A 383 13.72 13.72 3.12
N LYS A 384 14.81 13.48 3.85
CA LYS A 384 15.10 14.17 5.13
C LYS A 384 15.61 15.58 4.93
N GLU A 385 16.33 15.82 3.85
CA GLU A 385 16.92 17.13 3.54
C GLU A 385 15.88 17.99 2.83
N ASN A 386 15.32 18.98 3.52
CA ASN A 386 14.19 19.81 3.08
C ASN A 386 14.33 20.49 1.71
N ASN A 387 15.54 20.54 1.14
CA ASN A 387 15.80 21.23 -0.13
C ASN A 387 15.73 20.31 -1.38
N TYR A 388 15.49 19.00 -1.22
CA TYR A 388 15.55 18.05 -2.32
C TYR A 388 14.25 17.27 -2.55
N TRP A 389 13.11 17.83 -2.15
CA TRP A 389 11.78 17.21 -2.29
C TRP A 389 11.48 16.75 -3.72
N GLN A 390 11.93 17.47 -4.73
CA GLN A 390 11.69 17.09 -6.13
C GLN A 390 12.40 15.78 -6.52
N LEU A 391 13.57 15.49 -5.94
CA LEU A 391 14.29 14.21 -6.14
C LEU A 391 13.73 13.08 -5.26
N ALA A 392 13.14 13.44 -4.12
CA ALA A 392 12.49 12.51 -3.21
C ALA A 392 11.01 12.27 -3.55
N SER A 393 10.35 13.23 -4.26
CA SER A 393 8.98 13.05 -4.73
C SER A 393 8.88 11.82 -5.62
N PHE A 394 7.70 11.19 -5.60
CA PHE A 394 7.47 10.02 -6.43
C PHE A 394 7.64 10.38 -7.90
N PRO A 395 8.59 9.75 -8.62
CA PRO A 395 8.75 10.01 -10.04
C PRO A 395 7.46 9.64 -10.77
N LEU A 396 7.19 10.34 -11.85
CA LEU A 396 6.07 10.06 -12.74
C LEU A 396 6.32 8.73 -13.48
N THR A 397 6.12 7.62 -12.77
CA THR A 397 6.16 6.26 -13.30
C THR A 397 4.77 5.86 -13.79
N THR A 398 4.70 4.85 -14.66
CA THR A 398 3.42 4.38 -15.20
C THR A 398 2.54 3.77 -14.12
N MET A 399 3.15 3.09 -13.14
CA MET A 399 2.42 2.38 -12.10
C MET A 399 3.17 2.30 -10.77
N TRP A 400 2.44 1.98 -9.71
CA TRP A 400 3.00 1.60 -8.41
C TRP A 400 2.84 0.11 -8.17
N PHE A 401 3.84 -0.49 -7.53
CA PHE A 401 3.82 -1.89 -7.17
C PHE A 401 4.28 -2.08 -5.72
N SER A 402 3.52 -2.84 -4.96
CA SER A 402 3.82 -3.17 -3.57
C SER A 402 3.55 -4.64 -3.28
N ASN A 403 4.44 -5.28 -2.53
CA ASN A 403 4.26 -6.63 -2.04
C ASN A 403 4.43 -6.66 -0.53
N VAL A 404 3.33 -6.83 0.18
CA VAL A 404 3.29 -6.88 1.64
C VAL A 404 3.03 -8.33 2.07
N ALA A 405 3.88 -8.83 2.94
CA ALA A 405 3.65 -10.16 3.52
C ALA A 405 2.43 -10.09 4.46
N GLY A 406 1.51 -11.01 4.33
CA GLY A 406 0.40 -11.23 5.24
C GLY A 406 0.56 -12.50 6.06
N PRO A 407 -0.36 -12.80 6.99
CA PRO A 407 -0.31 -13.99 7.83
C PRO A 407 -0.51 -15.26 6.99
N GLN A 408 0.22 -16.32 7.36
CA GLN A 408 0.06 -17.63 6.71
C GLN A 408 -1.00 -18.50 7.41
N GLU A 409 -1.35 -18.12 8.61
CA GLU A 409 -2.34 -18.78 9.46
C GLU A 409 -3.64 -18.00 9.42
N GLN A 410 -4.73 -18.70 9.68
CA GLN A 410 -6.03 -18.09 9.84
C GLN A 410 -6.04 -17.22 11.10
N ILE A 411 -6.61 -16.02 11.00
CA ILE A 411 -6.72 -15.10 12.12
C ILE A 411 -8.19 -14.83 12.46
N SER A 412 -8.42 -14.47 13.72
CA SER A 412 -9.68 -13.89 14.20
C SER A 412 -9.42 -12.53 14.80
N LEU A 413 -10.32 -11.61 14.58
CA LEU A 413 -10.35 -10.29 15.19
C LEU A 413 -11.61 -10.17 16.04
N PHE A 414 -11.42 -10.00 17.36
CA PHE A 414 -12.53 -9.82 18.28
C PHE A 414 -13.55 -10.97 18.19
N ASP A 415 -13.06 -12.19 18.27
CA ASP A 415 -13.79 -13.46 18.17
C ASP A 415 -14.48 -13.71 16.81
N ASN A 416 -14.21 -12.87 15.80
CA ASN A 416 -14.75 -13.06 14.45
C ASN A 416 -13.66 -13.48 13.46
N GLN A 417 -13.85 -14.62 12.81
CA GLN A 417 -12.90 -15.23 11.90
C GLN A 417 -12.78 -14.44 10.59
N VAL A 418 -11.56 -14.07 10.21
CA VAL A 418 -11.27 -13.38 8.96
C VAL A 418 -11.24 -14.39 7.80
N THR A 419 -12.00 -14.14 6.74
CA THR A 419 -12.08 -15.01 5.53
C THR A 419 -11.18 -14.51 4.41
N SER A 420 -10.95 -13.20 4.32
CA SER A 420 -10.12 -12.60 3.28
C SER A 420 -9.50 -11.29 3.73
N ILE A 421 -8.31 -10.99 3.19
CA ILE A 421 -7.61 -9.72 3.39
C ILE A 421 -7.20 -9.17 2.04
N SER A 422 -7.51 -7.91 1.79
CA SER A 422 -7.06 -7.15 0.63
C SER A 422 -6.61 -5.76 1.09
N MET A 423 -5.63 -5.19 0.40
CA MET A 423 -5.19 -3.83 0.66
C MET A 423 -4.86 -3.13 -0.64
N SER A 424 -5.09 -1.83 -0.68
CA SER A 424 -4.73 -0.98 -1.81
C SER A 424 -4.50 0.46 -1.37
N LEU A 425 -4.32 1.34 -2.36
CA LEU A 425 -4.13 2.78 -2.16
C LEU A 425 -5.10 3.56 -3.07
N TYR A 426 -5.40 4.79 -2.68
CA TYR A 426 -6.03 5.79 -3.52
C TYR A 426 -5.45 7.18 -3.24
N GLY A 427 -5.68 8.14 -4.15
CA GLY A 427 -5.06 9.47 -4.10
C GLY A 427 -3.66 9.53 -4.72
N GLN A 428 -3.11 8.41 -5.20
CA GLN A 428 -1.82 8.35 -5.88
C GLN A 428 -1.87 8.93 -7.31
N PRO A 429 -0.74 9.47 -7.84
CA PRO A 429 -0.69 10.13 -9.14
C PRO A 429 -0.51 9.18 -10.34
N VAL A 430 -0.86 7.89 -10.20
CA VAL A 430 -0.75 6.88 -11.26
C VAL A 430 -2.10 6.21 -11.50
N ALA A 431 -2.38 5.80 -12.73
CA ALA A 431 -3.64 5.16 -13.08
C ALA A 431 -3.75 3.72 -12.58
N LEU A 432 -2.61 3.05 -12.37
CA LEU A 432 -2.55 1.65 -11.93
C LEU A 432 -1.66 1.50 -10.70
N THR A 433 -2.21 0.88 -9.66
CA THR A 433 -1.42 0.38 -8.54
C THR A 433 -1.72 -1.10 -8.34
N ILE A 434 -0.67 -1.90 -8.18
CA ILE A 434 -0.77 -3.33 -7.92
C ILE A 434 -0.24 -3.62 -6.52
N HIS A 435 -1.08 -4.20 -5.68
CA HIS A 435 -0.70 -4.71 -4.36
C HIS A 435 -0.77 -6.22 -4.34
N ILE A 436 0.26 -6.83 -3.77
CA ILE A 436 0.29 -8.27 -3.50
C ILE A 436 0.25 -8.46 -1.99
N ILE A 437 -0.67 -9.29 -1.53
CA ILE A 437 -0.73 -9.72 -0.14
C ILE A 437 -1.07 -11.22 -0.09
N ASN A 438 -0.37 -11.95 0.75
CA ASN A 438 -0.75 -13.34 1.03
C ASN A 438 -1.61 -13.43 2.29
N TYR A 439 -2.59 -14.31 2.26
CA TYR A 439 -3.38 -14.72 3.42
C TYR A 439 -3.65 -16.22 3.32
N GLU A 440 -3.29 -16.97 4.38
CA GLU A 440 -3.33 -18.43 4.38
C GLU A 440 -2.62 -19.04 3.16
N LYS A 441 -3.34 -19.83 2.38
CA LYS A 441 -2.84 -20.51 1.15
C LYS A 441 -3.10 -19.71 -0.13
N LYS A 442 -3.50 -18.46 0.00
CA LYS A 442 -3.88 -17.59 -1.12
C LYS A 442 -2.94 -16.40 -1.27
N ILE A 443 -2.73 -15.96 -2.48
CA ILE A 443 -2.10 -14.67 -2.82
C ILE A 443 -3.16 -13.81 -3.48
N SER A 444 -3.48 -12.69 -2.89
CA SER A 444 -4.35 -11.67 -3.49
C SER A 444 -3.51 -10.65 -4.24
N MET A 445 -3.75 -10.51 -5.54
CA MET A 445 -3.30 -9.38 -6.34
C MET A 445 -4.46 -8.39 -6.42
N VAL A 446 -4.26 -7.22 -5.88
CA VAL A 446 -5.28 -6.17 -5.78
C VAL A 446 -4.85 -5.01 -6.67
N LEU A 447 -5.70 -4.68 -7.61
CA LEU A 447 -5.50 -3.57 -8.54
C LEU A 447 -6.36 -2.39 -8.09
N SER A 448 -5.75 -1.22 -7.93
CA SER A 448 -6.45 0.06 -7.84
C SER A 448 -6.25 0.77 -9.17
N VAL A 449 -7.32 0.90 -9.94
CA VAL A 449 -7.29 1.48 -11.28
C VAL A 449 -8.14 2.74 -11.36
N ASP A 450 -7.71 3.66 -12.21
CA ASP A 450 -8.55 4.76 -12.65
C ASP A 450 -9.49 4.26 -13.74
N ASP A 451 -10.81 4.27 -13.50
CA ASP A 451 -11.82 3.74 -14.42
C ASP A 451 -11.81 4.43 -15.79
N ASN A 452 -11.39 5.70 -15.85
CA ASN A 452 -11.34 6.44 -17.11
C ASN A 452 -10.15 6.01 -17.98
N ILE A 453 -9.12 5.41 -17.36
CA ILE A 453 -7.87 4.99 -18.05
C ILE A 453 -7.90 3.49 -18.31
N ILE A 454 -8.37 2.71 -17.35
CA ILE A 454 -8.43 1.24 -17.42
C ILE A 454 -9.89 0.82 -17.13
N PRO A 455 -10.76 0.86 -18.16
CA PRO A 455 -12.18 0.56 -17.99
C PRO A 455 -12.48 -0.92 -17.79
N ASP A 456 -11.52 -1.79 -18.11
CA ASP A 456 -11.63 -3.24 -18.12
C ASP A 456 -10.61 -3.93 -17.18
N PRO A 457 -10.58 -3.60 -15.88
CA PRO A 457 -9.56 -4.11 -14.96
C PRO A 457 -9.66 -5.64 -14.77
N TYR A 458 -10.80 -6.24 -15.03
CA TYR A 458 -10.97 -7.69 -14.94
C TYR A 458 -10.24 -8.42 -16.05
N GLU A 459 -10.22 -7.89 -17.29
CA GLU A 459 -9.42 -8.43 -18.39
C GLU A 459 -7.92 -8.40 -18.06
N LEU A 460 -7.46 -7.31 -17.41
CA LEU A 460 -6.08 -7.24 -16.93
C LEU A 460 -5.80 -8.31 -15.85
N CYS A 461 -6.76 -8.58 -14.96
CA CYS A 461 -6.66 -9.67 -14.00
C CYS A 461 -6.58 -11.05 -14.69
N ASP A 462 -7.35 -11.26 -15.75
CA ASP A 462 -7.35 -12.50 -16.51
C ASP A 462 -6.00 -12.73 -17.22
N ASP A 463 -5.39 -11.67 -17.74
CA ASP A 463 -4.03 -11.73 -18.31
C ASP A 463 -2.97 -12.10 -17.26
N PHE A 464 -3.10 -11.63 -16.01
CA PHE A 464 -2.20 -12.06 -14.93
C PHE A 464 -2.42 -13.51 -14.54
N GLU A 465 -3.66 -13.97 -14.52
CA GLU A 465 -4.00 -15.38 -14.23
C GLU A 465 -3.43 -16.30 -15.31
N GLU A 466 -3.63 -15.95 -16.57
CA GLU A 466 -3.09 -16.71 -17.70
C GLU A 466 -1.55 -16.72 -17.69
N ALA A 467 -0.92 -15.62 -17.35
CA ALA A 467 0.54 -15.56 -17.20
C ALA A 467 1.06 -16.55 -16.15
N LEU A 468 0.40 -16.69 -15.01
CA LEU A 468 0.78 -17.68 -13.99
C LEU A 468 0.54 -19.11 -14.49
N LYS A 469 -0.58 -19.38 -15.18
CA LYS A 469 -0.87 -20.70 -15.78
C LYS A 469 0.22 -21.12 -16.76
N LEU A 470 0.64 -20.22 -17.65
CA LEU A 470 1.72 -20.46 -18.62
C LEU A 470 3.07 -20.73 -17.96
N LEU A 471 3.43 -19.96 -16.93
CA LEU A 471 4.64 -20.20 -16.13
C LEU A 471 4.61 -21.59 -15.48
N LYS A 472 3.50 -21.94 -14.84
CA LYS A 472 3.29 -23.25 -14.21
C LYS A 472 3.38 -24.38 -15.22
N ALA A 473 2.70 -24.27 -16.36
CA ALA A 473 2.73 -25.28 -17.43
C ALA A 473 4.15 -25.52 -17.95
N SER A 474 4.91 -24.44 -18.15
CA SER A 474 6.32 -24.52 -18.59
C SER A 474 7.21 -25.25 -17.59
N ILE A 475 6.98 -25.07 -16.28
CA ILE A 475 7.70 -25.78 -15.23
C ILE A 475 7.32 -27.27 -15.22
N LEU A 476 6.03 -27.61 -15.28
CA LEU A 476 5.57 -29.00 -15.29
C LEU A 476 6.12 -29.78 -16.49
N LYS A 477 6.13 -29.15 -17.70
CA LYS A 477 6.74 -29.72 -18.90
C LYS A 477 8.25 -29.97 -18.70
N LYS A 478 8.97 -29.04 -18.08
CA LYS A 478 10.41 -29.22 -17.79
C LYS A 478 10.66 -30.37 -16.82
N LEU A 479 9.86 -30.50 -15.76
CA LEU A 479 9.98 -31.57 -14.77
C LEU A 479 9.68 -32.93 -15.37
N SER A 480 8.62 -33.05 -16.19
CA SER A 480 8.28 -34.30 -16.88
C SER A 480 9.35 -34.77 -17.86
N ASN A 481 10.04 -33.84 -18.54
CA ASN A 481 11.14 -34.18 -19.43
C ASN A 481 12.39 -34.62 -18.64
N SER A 482 12.64 -34.04 -17.47
CA SER A 482 13.78 -34.40 -16.62
C SER A 482 13.61 -35.72 -15.90
N SER A 483 12.36 -36.23 -15.73
CA SER A 483 12.05 -37.53 -15.13
C SER A 483 12.06 -38.71 -16.15
N ARG A 484 12.21 -38.40 -17.44
CA ARG A 484 12.31 -39.37 -18.54
C ARG A 484 13.75 -39.63 -18.99
N LEU A 485 14.71 -38.88 -18.48
CA LEU A 485 16.15 -39.04 -18.64
C LEU A 485 16.76 -39.67 -17.39
#